data_a1eb859c7ac8bfdb3a0599ad29e9e397
#
_entry.id   a1eb859c7ac8bfdb3a0599ad29e9e397
#
_cell.length_a   1.000
_cell.length_b   1.000
_cell.length_c   1.000
_cell.angle_alpha   90.00
_cell.angle_beta   90.00
_cell.angle_gamma   90.00
#
_symmetry.space_group_name_H-M   'P 1'
#
loop_
_entity.id
_entity.type
_entity.pdbx_description
1 polymer ?
#
loop_
_entity_poly.entity_id
_entity_poly.type
_entity_poly.pdbx_seq_one_letter_code
_entity_poly.pdbx_strand_id
1 'polypeptide(L)'
;FACVVDIGCGTGLLGVEIREWSARLEGFDISANMLAKAQEKAIYHHLAQADLSLPADTSGLFADGLVPHRADLVAAADVMMYLGSLETVMPLVNALLSPVGVFAFSVEDAGAGDGFVLQPSLRYAHSETYVRGLLASAGLKIIHIQKTTIRKDAGKPLSGILFLAGKAA
;
A
#
# COMPACT_ATOMS: atom_id res chain seq x y z
N PHE A 1 -13.10 -8.34 7.80
CA PHE A 1 -13.26 -7.33 6.73
C PHE A 1 -14.19 -7.88 5.64
N ALA A 2 -15.10 -7.07 5.13
CA ALA A 2 -15.92 -7.46 3.99
C ALA A 2 -15.07 -7.46 2.69
N CYS A 3 -14.26 -6.42 2.49
CA CYS A 3 -13.36 -6.31 1.34
C CYS A 3 -11.97 -5.81 1.76
N VAL A 4 -10.94 -6.56 1.38
CA VAL A 4 -9.53 -6.19 1.53
C VAL A 4 -8.91 -6.00 0.16
N VAL A 5 -8.18 -4.90 -0.02
CA VAL A 5 -7.43 -4.58 -1.24
C VAL A 5 -5.94 -4.56 -0.90
N ASP A 6 -5.19 -5.48 -1.49
CA ASP A 6 -3.72 -5.64 -1.38
C ASP A 6 -3.07 -4.98 -2.59
N ILE A 7 -2.59 -3.73 -2.41
CA ILE A 7 -1.92 -2.98 -3.49
C ILE A 7 -0.41 -3.26 -3.47
N GLY A 8 0.14 -3.62 -4.63
CA GLY A 8 1.50 -4.15 -4.74
C GLY A 8 1.59 -5.54 -4.14
N CYS A 9 0.62 -6.40 -4.41
CA CYS A 9 0.48 -7.72 -3.78
C CYS A 9 1.64 -8.68 -4.08
N GLY A 10 2.46 -8.38 -5.09
CA GLY A 10 3.58 -9.21 -5.49
C GLY A 10 3.17 -10.65 -5.76
N THR A 11 3.82 -11.59 -5.13
CA THR A 11 3.48 -13.03 -5.21
C THR A 11 2.37 -13.45 -4.25
N GLY A 12 1.74 -12.50 -3.53
CA GLY A 12 0.63 -12.77 -2.63
C GLY A 12 1.03 -13.27 -1.24
N LEU A 13 2.19 -12.88 -0.71
CA LEU A 13 2.62 -13.30 0.63
C LEU A 13 1.73 -12.71 1.72
N LEU A 14 1.47 -11.40 1.67
CA LEU A 14 0.54 -10.75 2.60
C LEU A 14 -0.87 -11.33 2.44
N GLY A 15 -1.30 -11.57 1.20
CA GLY A 15 -2.61 -12.14 0.91
C GLY A 15 -2.87 -13.46 1.63
N VAL A 16 -1.86 -14.34 1.76
CA VAL A 16 -1.97 -15.59 2.52
C VAL A 16 -2.30 -15.32 3.98
N GLU A 17 -1.61 -14.37 4.60
CA GLU A 17 -1.77 -14.06 6.03
C GLU A 17 -3.14 -13.43 6.34
N ILE A 18 -3.68 -12.62 5.42
CA ILE A 18 -4.93 -11.89 5.64
C ILE A 18 -6.17 -12.59 5.05
N ARG A 19 -5.99 -13.70 4.32
CA ARG A 19 -7.10 -14.38 3.62
C ARG A 19 -8.22 -14.81 4.55
N GLU A 20 -7.91 -15.34 5.70
CA GLU A 20 -8.92 -15.80 6.69
C GLU A 20 -9.72 -14.66 7.32
N TRP A 21 -9.19 -13.43 7.28
CA TRP A 21 -9.81 -12.22 7.84
C TRP A 21 -10.64 -11.44 6.83
N SER A 22 -10.71 -11.91 5.57
CA SER A 22 -11.37 -11.22 4.47
C SER A 22 -12.44 -12.06 3.81
N ALA A 23 -13.66 -11.53 3.68
CA ALA A 23 -14.70 -12.18 2.87
C ALA A 23 -14.37 -12.07 1.38
N ARG A 24 -13.82 -10.93 0.94
CA ARG A 24 -13.32 -10.68 -0.40
C ARG A 24 -11.89 -10.12 -0.34
N LEU A 25 -10.97 -10.73 -1.04
CA LEU A 25 -9.57 -10.29 -1.17
C LEU A 25 -9.29 -9.97 -2.62
N GLU A 26 -8.84 -8.75 -2.89
CA GLU A 26 -8.42 -8.27 -4.20
C GLU A 26 -6.92 -7.96 -4.16
N GLY A 27 -6.16 -8.35 -5.18
CA GLY A 27 -4.74 -8.08 -5.30
C GLY A 27 -4.41 -7.32 -6.58
N PHE A 28 -3.55 -6.32 -6.46
CA PHE A 28 -3.10 -5.51 -7.57
C PHE A 28 -1.57 -5.39 -7.54
N ASP A 29 -0.95 -5.54 -8.71
CA ASP A 29 0.49 -5.37 -8.88
C ASP A 29 0.81 -4.86 -10.28
N ILE A 30 1.89 -4.12 -10.45
CA ILE A 30 2.32 -3.66 -11.76
C ILE A 30 2.91 -4.79 -12.61
N SER A 31 3.42 -5.84 -11.97
CA SER A 31 4.11 -6.95 -12.61
C SER A 31 3.18 -8.12 -12.92
N ALA A 32 2.92 -8.35 -14.21
CA ALA A 32 2.17 -9.51 -14.65
C ALA A 32 2.78 -10.86 -14.20
N ASN A 33 4.12 -10.92 -14.10
CA ASN A 33 4.82 -12.13 -13.61
C ASN A 33 4.57 -12.38 -12.11
N MET A 34 4.46 -11.32 -11.30
CA MET A 34 4.11 -11.45 -9.89
C MET A 34 2.66 -11.90 -9.73
N LEU A 35 1.75 -11.31 -10.50
CA LEU A 35 0.33 -11.69 -10.50
C LEU A 35 0.13 -13.15 -10.90
N ALA A 36 0.88 -13.67 -11.88
CA ALA A 36 0.83 -15.08 -12.25
C ALA A 36 1.18 -15.99 -11.07
N LYS A 37 2.20 -15.65 -10.28
CA LYS A 37 2.57 -16.40 -9.07
C LYS A 37 1.54 -16.24 -7.94
N ALA A 38 0.94 -15.06 -7.80
CA ALA A 38 -0.14 -14.84 -6.84
C ALA A 38 -1.38 -15.67 -7.20
N GLN A 39 -1.69 -15.80 -8.49
CA GLN A 39 -2.80 -16.61 -9.02
C GLN A 39 -2.66 -18.09 -8.66
N GLU A 40 -1.43 -18.64 -8.65
CA GLU A 40 -1.17 -20.03 -8.28
C GLU A 40 -1.60 -20.35 -6.83
N LYS A 41 -1.65 -19.36 -5.95
CA LYS A 41 -2.10 -19.53 -4.56
C LYS A 41 -3.61 -19.68 -4.42
N ALA A 42 -4.39 -19.28 -5.43
CA ALA A 42 -5.85 -19.38 -5.48
C ALA A 42 -6.57 -18.77 -4.26
N ILE A 43 -6.01 -17.68 -3.68
CA ILE A 43 -6.55 -17.01 -2.50
C ILE A 43 -7.27 -15.70 -2.81
N TYR A 44 -6.94 -15.06 -3.95
CA TYR A 44 -7.55 -13.80 -4.36
C TYR A 44 -8.85 -14.04 -5.13
N HIS A 45 -9.85 -13.23 -4.86
CA HIS A 45 -11.11 -13.21 -5.62
C HIS A 45 -11.00 -12.38 -6.90
N HIS A 46 -10.04 -11.46 -6.92
CA HIS A 46 -9.71 -10.64 -8.07
C HIS A 46 -8.22 -10.34 -8.06
N LEU A 47 -7.57 -10.52 -9.20
CA LEU A 47 -6.18 -10.13 -9.43
C LEU A 47 -6.12 -9.35 -10.72
N ALA A 48 -5.53 -8.15 -10.69
CA ALA A 48 -5.38 -7.32 -11.88
C ALA A 48 -4.10 -6.51 -11.83
N GLN A 49 -3.63 -6.12 -13.02
CA GLN A 49 -2.49 -5.23 -13.15
C GLN A 49 -2.90 -3.80 -12.80
N ALA A 50 -2.10 -3.13 -11.95
CA ALA A 50 -2.31 -1.73 -11.60
C ALA A 50 -0.98 -1.01 -11.40
N ASP A 51 -0.94 0.26 -11.80
CA ASP A 51 0.17 1.18 -11.61
C ASP A 51 -0.22 2.30 -10.64
N LEU A 52 0.39 2.31 -9.47
CA LEU A 52 0.12 3.28 -8.40
C LEU A 52 0.70 4.67 -8.69
N SER A 53 1.54 4.81 -9.72
CA SER A 53 2.07 6.11 -10.16
C SER A 53 1.09 6.87 -11.06
N LEU A 54 0.01 6.23 -11.52
CA LEU A 54 -0.99 6.79 -12.42
C LEU A 54 -2.24 7.25 -11.64
N PRO A 55 -3.00 8.22 -12.18
CA PRO A 55 -4.26 8.65 -11.60
C PRO A 55 -5.34 7.56 -11.67
N ALA A 56 -6.42 7.74 -10.90
CA ALA A 56 -7.43 6.71 -10.64
C ALA A 56 -8.08 6.13 -11.91
N ASP A 57 -8.31 6.95 -12.92
CA ASP A 57 -8.95 6.58 -14.19
C ASP A 57 -8.07 5.67 -15.08
N THR A 58 -6.77 5.68 -14.86
CA THR A 58 -5.78 4.94 -15.67
C THR A 58 -4.94 3.96 -14.84
N SER A 59 -5.02 4.00 -13.50
CA SER A 59 -4.22 3.16 -12.60
C SER A 59 -4.51 1.66 -12.70
N GLY A 60 -5.69 1.27 -13.18
CA GLY A 60 -6.17 -0.12 -13.19
C GLY A 60 -6.95 -0.53 -11.93
N LEU A 61 -6.87 0.23 -10.83
CA LEU A 61 -7.52 -0.12 -9.55
C LEU A 61 -9.06 -0.11 -9.60
N PHE A 62 -9.63 0.56 -10.59
CA PHE A 62 -11.06 0.72 -10.79
C PHE A 62 -11.54 0.15 -12.15
N ALA A 63 -10.69 -0.66 -12.79
CA ALA A 63 -11.05 -1.38 -14.01
C ALA A 63 -12.10 -2.48 -13.72
N ASP A 64 -12.61 -3.09 -14.78
CA ASP A 64 -13.51 -4.27 -14.74
C ASP A 64 -14.78 -4.06 -13.87
N GLY A 65 -15.26 -2.82 -13.78
CA GLY A 65 -16.47 -2.50 -13.01
C GLY A 65 -16.26 -2.44 -11.49
N LEU A 66 -15.02 -2.42 -11.04
CA LEU A 66 -14.70 -2.22 -9.62
C LEU A 66 -15.08 -0.80 -9.17
N VAL A 67 -15.88 -0.72 -8.12
CA VAL A 67 -16.40 0.56 -7.63
C VAL A 67 -15.44 1.22 -6.62
N PRO A 68 -15.43 2.55 -6.54
CA PRO A 68 -14.72 3.25 -5.46
C PRO A 68 -15.37 2.97 -4.10
N HIS A 69 -14.65 3.29 -3.04
CA HIS A 69 -15.11 3.21 -1.64
C HIS A 69 -15.56 1.82 -1.18
N ARG A 70 -14.94 0.75 -1.74
CA ARG A 70 -15.29 -0.64 -1.47
C ARG A 70 -14.46 -1.32 -0.39
N ALA A 71 -13.27 -0.77 -0.07
CA ALA A 71 -12.31 -1.46 0.79
C ALA A 71 -12.48 -1.08 2.26
N ASP A 72 -12.63 -2.08 3.12
CA ASP A 72 -12.56 -1.90 4.58
C ASP A 72 -11.11 -1.89 5.07
N LEU A 73 -10.23 -2.55 4.32
CA LEU A 73 -8.78 -2.49 4.50
C LEU A 73 -8.11 -2.35 3.14
N VAL A 74 -7.25 -1.34 3.00
CA VAL A 74 -6.23 -1.29 1.96
C VAL A 74 -4.90 -1.60 2.63
N ALA A 75 -4.16 -2.56 2.09
CA ALA A 75 -2.84 -2.93 2.60
C ALA A 75 -1.76 -2.73 1.54
N ALA A 76 -0.58 -2.28 1.95
CA ALA A 76 0.59 -2.11 1.09
C ALA A 76 1.86 -2.47 1.86
N ALA A 77 2.24 -3.74 1.81
CA ALA A 77 3.45 -4.23 2.44
C ALA A 77 4.61 -4.26 1.45
N ASP A 78 5.72 -3.62 1.81
CA ASP A 78 6.94 -3.54 0.99
C ASP A 78 6.72 -2.99 -0.44
N VAL A 79 5.89 -1.96 -0.57
CA VAL A 79 5.51 -1.35 -1.86
C VAL A 79 6.08 0.05 -2.01
N MET A 80 5.91 0.90 -1.00
CA MET A 80 6.22 2.34 -1.08
C MET A 80 7.69 2.62 -1.39
N MET A 81 8.58 1.72 -1.02
CA MET A 81 10.01 1.83 -1.31
C MET A 81 10.36 1.78 -2.82
N TYR A 82 9.45 1.36 -3.67
CA TYR A 82 9.64 1.38 -5.13
C TYR A 82 9.12 2.67 -5.77
N LEU A 83 8.46 3.53 -4.99
CA LEU A 83 7.90 4.80 -5.42
C LEU A 83 8.65 5.95 -4.73
N GLY A 84 9.11 6.92 -5.51
CA GLY A 84 9.70 8.14 -4.95
C GLY A 84 8.60 9.03 -4.38
N SER A 85 7.86 9.72 -5.23
CA SER A 85 6.68 10.47 -4.80
C SER A 85 5.52 9.53 -4.48
N LEU A 86 4.86 9.77 -3.34
CA LEU A 86 3.62 9.08 -2.93
C LEU A 86 2.37 9.97 -3.14
N GLU A 87 2.50 11.09 -3.85
CA GLU A 87 1.41 12.05 -4.07
C GLU A 87 0.21 11.44 -4.81
N THR A 88 0.45 10.54 -5.75
CA THR A 88 -0.62 9.82 -6.48
C THR A 88 -1.24 8.70 -5.66
N VAL A 89 -0.47 8.05 -4.79
CA VAL A 89 -0.91 6.88 -4.02
C VAL A 89 -1.99 7.26 -3.01
N MET A 90 -1.82 8.36 -2.27
CA MET A 90 -2.72 8.70 -1.18
C MET A 90 -4.16 9.02 -1.65
N PRO A 91 -4.38 9.79 -2.75
CA PRO A 91 -5.71 9.94 -3.33
C PRO A 91 -6.32 8.63 -3.84
N LEU A 92 -5.51 7.74 -4.45
CA LEU A 92 -5.98 6.42 -4.88
C LEU A 92 -6.50 5.60 -3.71
N VAL A 93 -5.74 5.58 -2.61
CA VAL A 93 -6.14 4.88 -1.37
C VAL A 93 -7.42 5.49 -0.80
N ASN A 94 -7.53 6.82 -0.73
CA ASN A 94 -8.77 7.45 -0.27
C ASN A 94 -9.98 7.06 -1.13
N ALA A 95 -9.80 6.98 -2.45
CA ALA A 95 -10.86 6.54 -3.36
C ALA A 95 -11.21 5.06 -3.19
N LEU A 96 -10.28 4.20 -2.78
CA LEU A 96 -10.54 2.78 -2.50
C LEU A 96 -11.27 2.57 -1.18
N LEU A 97 -10.91 3.33 -0.13
CA LEU A 97 -11.43 3.13 1.22
C LEU A 97 -12.92 3.40 1.35
N SER A 98 -13.64 2.50 2.00
CA SER A 98 -14.99 2.74 2.52
C SER A 98 -14.97 3.88 3.56
N PRO A 99 -16.10 4.46 3.94
CA PRO A 99 -16.14 5.53 4.94
C PRO A 99 -15.48 5.17 6.28
N VAL A 100 -15.47 3.90 6.65
CA VAL A 100 -14.86 3.37 7.89
C VAL A 100 -13.60 2.54 7.63
N GLY A 101 -13.14 2.52 6.39
CA GLY A 101 -11.99 1.74 5.97
C GLY A 101 -10.66 2.27 6.51
N VAL A 102 -9.69 1.39 6.61
CA VAL A 102 -8.34 1.70 7.08
C VAL A 102 -7.29 1.35 6.04
N PHE A 103 -6.21 2.12 6.05
CA PHE A 103 -5.02 1.92 5.23
C PHE A 103 -3.84 1.52 6.10
N ALA A 104 -3.26 0.35 5.86
CA ALA A 104 -2.08 -0.15 6.54
C ALA A 104 -0.91 -0.26 5.55
N PHE A 105 0.20 0.40 5.82
CA PHE A 105 1.37 0.38 4.94
C PHE A 105 2.67 0.62 5.68
N SER A 106 3.78 0.32 5.02
CA SER A 106 5.13 0.58 5.51
C SER A 106 5.93 1.44 4.54
N VAL A 107 6.86 2.23 5.10
CA VAL A 107 7.90 2.93 4.36
C VAL A 107 9.25 2.64 4.99
N GLU A 108 10.35 2.73 4.21
CA GLU A 108 11.69 2.84 4.78
C GLU A 108 11.84 4.23 5.43
N ASP A 109 12.43 4.30 6.62
CA ASP A 109 12.57 5.56 7.36
C ASP A 109 13.75 6.37 6.80
N ALA A 110 13.47 7.53 6.21
CA ALA A 110 14.50 8.48 5.75
C ALA A 110 15.13 9.28 6.91
N GLY A 111 14.67 9.09 8.13
CA GLY A 111 15.08 9.90 9.28
C GLY A 111 14.46 11.30 9.28
N ALA A 112 15.22 12.27 9.80
CA ALA A 112 14.80 13.66 9.82
C ALA A 112 14.81 14.28 8.42
N GLY A 113 13.81 15.10 8.12
CA GLY A 113 13.69 15.76 6.82
C GLY A 113 12.23 15.90 6.39
N ASP A 114 12.05 16.44 5.20
CA ASP A 114 10.73 16.65 4.60
C ASP A 114 10.77 16.18 3.15
N GLY A 115 10.49 14.91 2.92
CA GLY A 115 10.50 14.35 1.58
C GLY A 115 10.91 12.87 1.55
N PHE A 116 11.48 12.48 0.44
CA PHE A 116 11.98 11.12 0.20
C PHE A 116 13.39 11.17 -0.41
N VAL A 117 14.12 10.06 -0.27
CA VAL A 117 15.49 9.94 -0.77
C VAL A 117 15.71 8.57 -1.39
N LEU A 118 16.38 8.54 -2.55
CA LEU A 118 16.83 7.31 -3.17
C LEU A 118 18.06 6.78 -2.42
N GLN A 119 17.96 5.58 -1.90
CA GLN A 119 19.03 4.90 -1.16
C GLN A 119 20.00 4.17 -2.13
N PRO A 120 21.21 3.84 -1.69
CA PRO A 120 22.16 3.03 -2.48
C PRO A 120 21.58 1.65 -2.89
N SER A 121 20.60 1.15 -2.17
CA SER A 121 19.83 -0.06 -2.51
C SER A 121 18.90 0.09 -3.73
N LEU A 122 18.85 1.28 -4.35
CA LEU A 122 17.91 1.67 -5.40
C LEU A 122 16.45 1.63 -4.96
N ARG A 123 16.21 1.81 -3.67
CA ARG A 123 14.89 1.95 -3.07
C ARG A 123 14.75 3.31 -2.43
N TYR A 124 13.52 3.79 -2.32
CA TYR A 124 13.22 5.07 -1.70
C TYR A 124 12.91 4.90 -0.21
N ALA A 125 13.49 5.78 0.61
CA ALA A 125 13.07 5.99 1.98
C ALA A 125 12.28 7.29 2.07
N HIS A 126 11.29 7.34 2.95
CA HIS A 126 10.38 8.47 3.12
C HIS A 126 10.43 8.98 4.56
N SER A 127 10.44 10.30 4.73
CA SER A 127 10.37 10.88 6.07
C SER A 127 8.94 10.77 6.64
N GLU A 128 8.85 10.65 7.96
CA GLU A 128 7.57 10.64 8.66
C GLU A 128 6.77 11.92 8.38
N THR A 129 7.44 13.09 8.38
CA THR A 129 6.82 14.40 8.11
C THR A 129 6.17 14.45 6.72
N TYR A 130 6.88 13.97 5.70
CA TYR A 130 6.37 13.89 4.33
C TYR A 130 5.10 13.03 4.25
N VAL A 131 5.16 11.82 4.81
CA VAL A 131 4.01 10.89 4.77
C VAL A 131 2.80 11.47 5.52
N ARG A 132 3.02 12.09 6.69
CA ARG A 132 1.95 12.77 7.44
C ARG A 132 1.28 13.88 6.63
N GLY A 133 2.07 14.70 5.95
CA GLY A 133 1.56 15.77 5.08
C GLY A 133 0.69 15.23 3.94
N LEU A 134 1.14 14.18 3.27
CA LEU A 134 0.39 13.57 2.18
C LEU A 134 -0.92 12.91 2.64
N LEU A 135 -0.89 12.18 3.76
CA LEU A 135 -2.11 11.60 4.34
C LEU A 135 -3.15 12.68 4.65
N ALA A 136 -2.72 13.76 5.32
CA ALA A 136 -3.61 14.88 5.65
C ALA A 136 -4.18 15.55 4.39
N SER A 137 -3.35 15.81 3.38
CA SER A 137 -3.76 16.40 2.10
C SER A 137 -4.75 15.52 1.33
N ALA A 138 -4.65 14.20 1.49
CA ALA A 138 -5.58 13.24 0.89
C ALA A 138 -6.83 12.99 1.74
N GLY A 139 -7.06 13.72 2.85
CA GLY A 139 -8.21 13.52 3.73
C GLY A 139 -8.13 12.24 4.57
N LEU A 140 -6.92 11.77 4.85
CA LEU A 140 -6.66 10.60 5.68
C LEU A 140 -6.10 11.03 7.04
N LYS A 141 -6.64 10.47 8.11
CA LYS A 141 -6.20 10.70 9.49
C LYS A 141 -5.40 9.52 9.99
N ILE A 142 -4.25 9.79 10.57
CA ILE A 142 -3.41 8.77 11.19
C ILE A 142 -4.08 8.24 12.45
N ILE A 143 -4.20 6.92 12.53
CA ILE A 143 -4.72 6.18 13.68
C ILE A 143 -3.55 5.69 14.54
N HIS A 144 -2.50 5.14 13.89
CA HIS A 144 -1.32 4.61 14.58
C HIS A 144 -0.06 4.75 13.73
N ILE A 145 1.07 4.96 14.39
CA ILE A 145 2.40 4.93 13.79
C ILE A 145 3.32 4.12 14.69
N GLN A 146 4.16 3.29 14.07
CA GLN A 146 5.16 2.51 14.77
C GLN A 146 6.47 2.48 13.99
N LYS A 147 7.56 2.94 14.60
CA LYS A 147 8.92 2.72 14.07
C LYS A 147 9.40 1.34 14.48
N THR A 148 9.92 0.60 13.52
CA THR A 148 10.37 -0.78 13.72
C THR A 148 11.42 -1.18 12.68
N THR A 149 12.04 -2.32 12.88
CA THR A 149 12.83 -2.96 11.83
C THR A 149 11.89 -3.69 10.87
N ILE A 150 11.76 -3.20 9.64
CA ILE A 150 10.86 -3.78 8.64
C ILE A 150 11.48 -4.97 7.91
N ARG A 151 12.80 -5.01 7.77
CA ARG A 151 13.54 -6.13 7.16
C ARG A 151 15.03 -6.01 7.49
N LYS A 152 15.82 -6.97 7.00
CA LYS A 152 17.28 -6.88 6.97
C LYS A 152 17.76 -6.60 5.55
N ASP A 153 18.71 -5.69 5.40
CA ASP A 153 19.42 -5.43 4.15
C ASP A 153 20.92 -5.71 4.36
N ALA A 154 21.49 -6.59 3.54
CA ALA A 154 22.87 -7.09 3.70
C ALA A 154 23.19 -7.50 5.16
N GLY A 155 22.24 -8.14 5.86
CA GLY A 155 22.36 -8.58 7.25
C GLY A 155 22.16 -7.51 8.32
N LYS A 156 22.03 -6.22 7.94
CA LYS A 156 21.77 -5.11 8.87
C LYS A 156 20.26 -4.84 8.99
N PRO A 157 19.75 -4.57 10.20
CA PRO A 157 18.35 -4.18 10.36
C PRO A 157 18.07 -2.87 9.63
N LEU A 158 17.00 -2.85 8.84
CA LEU A 158 16.52 -1.67 8.14
C LEU A 158 15.35 -1.06 8.90
N SER A 159 15.52 0.19 9.31
CA SER A 159 14.47 0.94 9.99
C SER A 159 13.34 1.29 9.03
N GLY A 160 12.12 1.13 9.49
CA GLY A 160 10.93 1.54 8.78
C GLY A 160 9.87 2.07 9.70
N ILE A 161 8.84 2.63 9.10
CA ILE A 161 7.69 3.19 9.77
C ILE A 161 6.44 2.48 9.25
N LEU A 162 5.69 1.90 10.16
CA LEU A 162 4.35 1.35 9.89
C LEU A 162 3.32 2.44 10.16
N PHE A 163 2.40 2.62 9.24
CA PHE A 163 1.29 3.56 9.36
C PHE A 163 -0.03 2.82 9.31
N LEU A 164 -0.95 3.21 10.16
CA LEU A 164 -2.38 2.91 10.05
C LEU A 164 -3.13 4.24 9.97
N ALA A 165 -3.91 4.42 8.92
CA ALA A 165 -4.68 5.63 8.66
C ALA A 165 -6.11 5.27 8.24
N GLY A 166 -7.05 6.17 8.46
CA GLY A 166 -8.45 6.03 8.04
C GLY A 166 -8.96 7.34 7.48
N LYS A 167 -10.17 7.37 6.94
CA LYS A 167 -10.77 8.62 6.49
C LYS A 167 -10.94 9.61 7.64
N ALA A 168 -10.67 10.88 7.36
CA ALA A 168 -11.07 11.94 8.27
C ALA A 168 -12.60 12.04 8.28
N ALA A 169 -13.19 12.13 9.48
CA ALA A 169 -14.61 12.34 9.65
C ALA A 169 -15.03 13.73 9.17
#